data_3582e9377dddaa69559672c6026d736e
#
_entry.id   3582e9377dddaa69559672c6026d736e
#
_cell.length_a   1.000
_cell.length_b   1.000
_cell.length_c   1.000
_cell.angle_alpha   90.00
_cell.angle_beta   90.00
_cell.angle_gamma   90.00
#
_symmetry.space_group_name_H-M   'P 1'
#
loop_
_entity.id
_entity.type
_entity.pdbx_description
1 polymer ?
#
loop_
_entity_poly.entity_id
_entity_poly.type
_entity_poly.pdbx_seq_one_letter_code
_entity_poly.pdbx_strand_id
1 'polypeptide(L)'
;MQRSMERIEELECLLQKKDEEIKNLKQKMEIERFGVQRFSNDDSMIQFYTGFGSMAMFSAFFEYVKPTATCMNSYYYKSCDKPNQQITVGKQRNMLLIDELFMFLCRLKCGLMAQDLAVRFNCHVSTVSRKIITWANFLYFILGSINIWCSKEQIKEKCPRPSNCLTHRLES
;
A
#
# COMPACT_ATOMS: atom_id res chain seq x y z
N MET A 1 0.78 -45.29 35.50
CA MET A 1 1.59 -44.07 35.35
C MET A 1 2.34 -44.02 34.01
N GLN A 2 3.12 -45.06 33.64
CA GLN A 2 3.93 -45.06 32.40
C GLN A 2 3.12 -44.88 31.13
N ARG A 3 2.01 -45.60 30.93
CA ARG A 3 1.08 -45.47 29.80
C ARG A 3 0.48 -44.10 29.63
N SER A 4 0.28 -43.34 30.73
CA SER A 4 -0.25 -41.97 30.64
C SER A 4 0.82 -40.98 30.21
N MET A 5 2.07 -41.19 30.57
CA MET A 5 3.20 -40.35 30.13
C MET A 5 3.50 -40.58 28.65
N GLU A 6 3.54 -41.80 28.18
CA GLU A 6 3.71 -42.12 26.75
C GLU A 6 2.60 -41.46 25.90
N ARG A 7 1.36 -41.44 26.39
CA ARG A 7 0.25 -40.81 25.69
C ARG A 7 0.33 -39.29 25.66
N ILE A 8 0.88 -38.70 26.72
CA ILE A 8 1.14 -37.25 26.77
C ILE A 8 2.22 -36.87 25.73
N GLU A 9 3.33 -37.60 25.68
CA GLU A 9 4.41 -37.38 24.72
C GLU A 9 3.93 -37.50 23.26
N GLU A 10 3.09 -38.53 22.98
CA GLU A 10 2.47 -38.66 21.64
C GLU A 10 1.60 -37.47 21.29
N LEU A 11 0.77 -36.96 22.22
CA LEU A 11 -0.11 -35.84 21.99
C LEU A 11 0.67 -34.52 21.82
N GLU A 12 1.73 -34.32 22.57
CA GLU A 12 2.63 -33.19 22.46
C GLU A 12 3.32 -33.18 21.07
N CYS A 13 3.82 -34.34 20.63
CA CYS A 13 4.42 -34.49 19.29
C CYS A 13 3.40 -34.18 18.17
N LEU A 14 2.15 -34.64 18.31
CA LEU A 14 1.07 -34.36 17.36
C LEU A 14 0.71 -32.87 17.35
N LEU A 15 0.64 -32.23 18.52
CA LEU A 15 0.39 -30.78 18.65
C LEU A 15 1.47 -30.00 17.92
N GLN A 16 2.74 -30.31 18.18
CA GLN A 16 3.85 -29.60 17.53
C GLN A 16 3.81 -29.72 16.00
N LYS A 17 3.52 -30.94 15.46
CA LYS A 17 3.34 -31.13 14.01
C LYS A 17 2.20 -30.32 13.46
N LYS A 18 1.07 -30.23 14.17
CA LYS A 18 -0.08 -29.44 13.74
C LYS A 18 0.19 -27.93 13.80
N ASP A 19 0.93 -27.46 14.78
CA ASP A 19 1.34 -26.06 14.88
C ASP A 19 2.27 -25.66 13.73
N GLU A 20 3.21 -26.53 13.34
CA GLU A 20 4.05 -26.30 12.16
C GLU A 20 3.22 -26.29 10.86
N GLU A 21 2.28 -27.21 10.71
CA GLU A 21 1.37 -27.24 9.55
C GLU A 21 0.52 -25.96 9.47
N ILE A 22 -0.05 -25.51 10.58
CA ILE A 22 -0.81 -24.26 10.66
C ILE A 22 0.07 -23.05 10.30
N LYS A 23 1.30 -23.01 10.79
CA LYS A 23 2.27 -21.96 10.48
C LYS A 23 2.58 -21.91 8.98
N ASN A 24 2.83 -23.06 8.37
CA ASN A 24 3.10 -23.18 6.95
C ASN A 24 1.89 -22.79 6.09
N LEU A 25 0.68 -23.20 6.48
CA LEU A 25 -0.55 -22.83 5.77
C LEU A 25 -0.83 -21.32 5.88
N LYS A 26 -0.64 -20.71 7.05
CA LYS A 26 -0.77 -19.27 7.24
C LYS A 26 0.21 -18.50 6.36
N GLN A 27 1.44 -18.95 6.27
CA GLN A 27 2.46 -18.34 5.42
C GLN A 27 2.10 -18.44 3.93
N LYS A 28 1.61 -19.58 3.47
CA LYS A 28 1.12 -19.73 2.08
C LYS A 28 -0.07 -18.82 1.79
N MET A 29 -1.04 -18.76 2.69
CA MET A 29 -2.19 -17.86 2.55
C MET A 29 -1.79 -16.39 2.49
N GLU A 30 -0.77 -15.97 3.24
CA GLU A 30 -0.27 -14.60 3.21
C GLU A 30 0.40 -14.26 1.87
N ILE A 31 1.16 -15.21 1.29
CA ILE A 31 1.80 -15.06 -0.03
C ILE A 31 0.74 -15.04 -1.15
N GLU A 32 -0.29 -15.86 -1.06
CA GLU A 32 -1.37 -15.93 -2.06
C GLU A 32 -2.33 -14.74 -1.99
N ARG A 33 -2.39 -14.08 -0.84
CA ARG A 33 -3.22 -12.88 -0.64
C ARG A 33 -2.81 -11.78 -1.60
N PHE A 34 -3.80 -11.09 -2.19
CA PHE A 34 -3.53 -9.92 -3.01
C PHE A 34 -2.95 -8.80 -2.14
N GLY A 35 -1.69 -8.48 -2.34
CA GLY A 35 -0.91 -7.51 -1.58
C GLY A 35 0.51 -7.39 -2.11
N VAL A 36 1.31 -6.52 -1.52
CA VAL A 36 2.68 -6.26 -1.98
C VAL A 36 3.54 -7.52 -1.97
N GLN A 37 3.39 -8.36 -0.94
CA GLN A 37 4.19 -9.58 -0.79
C GLN A 37 4.06 -10.54 -1.98
N ARG A 38 2.85 -10.65 -2.55
CA ARG A 38 2.60 -11.49 -3.71
C ARG A 38 3.45 -11.11 -4.92
N PHE A 39 3.74 -9.82 -5.07
CA PHE A 39 4.43 -9.26 -6.23
C PHE A 39 5.87 -8.83 -5.91
N SER A 40 6.38 -9.14 -4.73
CA SER A 40 7.69 -8.67 -4.25
C SER A 40 8.87 -9.12 -5.13
N ASN A 41 8.73 -10.22 -5.85
CA ASN A 41 9.75 -10.78 -6.74
C ASN A 41 9.50 -10.48 -8.23
N ASP A 42 8.47 -9.67 -8.54
CA ASP A 42 8.10 -9.34 -9.92
C ASP A 42 7.96 -7.82 -10.09
N ASP A 43 9.06 -7.20 -10.49
CA ASP A 43 9.12 -5.76 -10.73
C ASP A 43 8.14 -5.30 -11.82
N SER A 44 7.79 -6.15 -12.79
CA SER A 44 6.85 -5.80 -13.84
C SER A 44 5.43 -5.65 -13.30
N MET A 45 5.05 -6.52 -12.37
CA MET A 45 3.75 -6.43 -11.69
C MET A 45 3.70 -5.26 -10.69
N ILE A 46 4.80 -4.96 -10.01
CA ILE A 46 4.91 -3.77 -9.19
C ILE A 46 4.73 -2.51 -10.05
N GLN A 47 5.40 -2.43 -11.18
CA GLN A 47 5.26 -1.32 -12.13
C GLN A 47 3.82 -1.20 -12.65
N PHE A 48 3.20 -2.32 -13.00
CA PHE A 48 1.83 -2.36 -13.49
C PHE A 48 0.83 -1.80 -12.46
N TYR A 49 0.90 -2.27 -11.21
CA TYR A 49 -0.07 -1.89 -10.18
C TYR A 49 0.21 -0.55 -9.51
N THR A 50 1.48 -0.17 -9.38
CA THR A 50 1.86 1.02 -8.59
C THR A 50 2.41 2.16 -9.42
N GLY A 51 2.98 1.86 -10.59
CA GLY A 51 3.71 2.81 -11.42
C GLY A 51 5.18 2.98 -11.02
N PHE A 52 5.64 2.37 -9.94
CA PHE A 52 7.06 2.34 -9.57
C PHE A 52 7.81 1.33 -10.44
N GLY A 53 9.01 1.68 -10.90
CA GLY A 53 9.80 0.84 -11.82
C GLY A 53 10.32 -0.46 -11.20
N SER A 54 10.37 -0.57 -9.86
CA SER A 54 10.80 -1.78 -9.16
C SER A 54 10.26 -1.83 -7.74
N MET A 55 10.30 -3.02 -7.12
CA MET A 55 9.97 -3.20 -5.72
C MET A 55 10.89 -2.38 -4.80
N ALA A 56 12.17 -2.23 -5.16
CA ALA A 56 13.13 -1.42 -4.40
C ALA A 56 12.70 0.06 -4.35
N MET A 57 12.27 0.64 -5.48
CA MET A 57 11.79 2.02 -5.55
C MET A 57 10.50 2.21 -4.75
N PHE A 58 9.56 1.28 -4.85
CA PHE A 58 8.32 1.29 -4.07
C PHE A 58 8.62 1.22 -2.56
N SER A 59 9.51 0.32 -2.15
CA SER A 59 9.91 0.16 -0.75
C SER A 59 10.61 1.41 -0.21
N ALA A 60 11.51 2.01 -0.98
CA ALA A 60 12.18 3.26 -0.60
C ALA A 60 11.17 4.40 -0.38
N PHE A 61 10.19 4.53 -1.28
CA PHE A 61 9.11 5.50 -1.10
C PHE A 61 8.27 5.20 0.14
N PHE A 62 7.92 3.92 0.36
CA PHE A 62 7.16 3.53 1.55
C PHE A 62 7.92 3.86 2.84
N GLU A 63 9.22 3.53 2.94
CA GLU A 63 10.03 3.84 4.12
C GLU A 63 10.15 5.36 4.35
N TYR A 64 10.17 6.17 3.30
CA TYR A 64 10.14 7.64 3.41
C TYR A 64 8.83 8.13 4.04
N VAL A 65 7.67 7.62 3.61
CA VAL A 65 6.37 8.09 4.11
C VAL A 65 5.92 7.43 5.42
N LYS A 66 6.42 6.24 5.73
CA LYS A 66 6.03 5.39 6.85
C LYS A 66 6.06 6.07 8.24
N PRO A 67 7.11 6.83 8.62
CA PRO A 67 7.16 7.47 9.94
C PRO A 67 5.96 8.39 10.17
N THR A 68 5.62 9.18 9.17
CA THR A 68 4.49 10.11 9.24
C THR A 68 3.15 9.39 9.03
N ALA A 69 3.11 8.37 8.19
CA ALA A 69 1.91 7.59 7.92
C ALA A 69 1.44 6.74 9.12
N THR A 70 2.34 6.35 10.02
CA THR A 70 1.96 5.67 11.27
C THR A 70 1.09 6.55 12.17
N CYS A 71 1.32 7.86 12.14
CA CYS A 71 0.55 8.86 12.90
C CYS A 71 -0.70 9.34 12.14
N MET A 72 -0.95 8.82 10.94
CA MET A 72 -2.07 9.20 10.10
C MET A 72 -3.40 8.78 10.73
N ASN A 73 -4.23 9.75 11.08
CA ASN A 73 -5.59 9.49 11.56
C ASN A 73 -6.53 9.24 10.38
N SER A 74 -7.43 8.27 10.53
CA SER A 74 -8.47 8.06 9.51
C SER A 74 -9.31 9.33 9.36
N TYR A 75 -9.51 9.77 8.13
CA TYR A 75 -10.25 11.00 7.78
C TYR A 75 -11.60 11.12 8.50
N TYR A 76 -12.29 10.00 8.75
CA TYR A 76 -13.61 9.99 9.37
C TYR A 76 -13.62 10.17 10.90
N TYR A 77 -12.47 10.05 11.59
CA TYR A 77 -12.43 10.26 13.04
C TYR A 77 -12.32 11.72 13.45
N LYS A 78 -11.95 12.63 12.54
CA LYS A 78 -11.87 14.07 12.81
C LYS A 78 -13.20 14.80 12.70
N SER A 79 -14.27 14.16 12.24
CA SER A 79 -15.57 14.80 11.99
C SER A 79 -16.51 14.83 13.21
N CYS A 80 -16.09 14.33 14.35
CA CYS A 80 -16.89 14.41 15.59
C CYS A 80 -16.22 15.39 16.53
N ASP A 81 -16.73 16.61 16.54
CA ASP A 81 -16.47 17.65 17.54
C ASP A 81 -16.81 17.16 18.96
N LYS A 82 -15.84 16.53 19.60
CA LYS A 82 -15.84 16.37 21.06
C LYS A 82 -14.45 16.65 21.60
N PRO A 83 -14.25 17.81 22.26
CA PRO A 83 -12.94 18.28 22.70
C PRO A 83 -12.33 17.51 23.88
N ASN A 84 -12.89 16.38 24.32
CA ASN A 84 -12.47 15.71 25.56
C ASN A 84 -12.51 14.17 25.52
N GLN A 85 -12.25 13.54 24.37
CA GLN A 85 -11.95 12.10 24.41
C GLN A 85 -10.46 11.88 24.23
N GLN A 86 -9.83 11.38 25.31
CA GLN A 86 -8.51 10.77 25.31
C GLN A 86 -8.36 9.95 24.02
N ILE A 87 -7.25 10.16 23.31
CA ILE A 87 -6.84 9.39 22.15
C ILE A 87 -6.87 7.92 22.56
N THR A 88 -8.00 7.28 22.40
CA THR A 88 -8.09 5.83 22.55
C THR A 88 -7.16 5.27 21.48
N VAL A 89 -6.16 4.55 21.92
CA VAL A 89 -5.22 3.78 21.10
C VAL A 89 -6.03 3.12 20.00
N GLY A 90 -5.85 3.59 18.78
CA GLY A 90 -6.74 3.29 17.66
C GLY A 90 -6.91 1.78 17.48
N LYS A 91 -8.14 1.35 17.23
CA LYS A 91 -8.48 -0.02 16.86
C LYS A 91 -7.39 -0.58 15.95
N GLN A 92 -6.80 -1.69 16.36
CA GLN A 92 -5.70 -2.35 15.64
C GLN A 92 -5.98 -2.40 14.14
N ARG A 93 -5.02 -1.95 13.33
CA ARG A 93 -5.18 -1.93 11.87
C ARG A 93 -5.31 -3.37 11.37
N ASN A 94 -6.39 -3.68 10.67
CA ASN A 94 -6.63 -5.00 10.09
C ASN A 94 -5.79 -5.26 8.83
N MET A 95 -5.10 -4.24 8.32
CA MET A 95 -4.30 -4.28 7.09
C MET A 95 -2.95 -3.62 7.35
N LEU A 96 -1.89 -4.19 6.78
CA LEU A 96 -0.56 -3.60 6.82
C LEU A 96 -0.55 -2.24 6.13
N LEU A 97 0.20 -1.30 6.68
CA LEU A 97 0.29 0.06 6.14
C LEU A 97 0.80 0.09 4.69
N ILE A 98 1.73 -0.83 4.35
CA ILE A 98 2.25 -1.00 3.00
C ILE A 98 1.18 -1.49 2.01
N ASP A 99 0.28 -2.37 2.45
CA ASP A 99 -0.83 -2.85 1.62
C ASP A 99 -1.92 -1.78 1.44
N GLU A 100 -2.10 -0.89 2.43
CA GLU A 100 -2.97 0.27 2.30
C GLU A 100 -2.46 1.23 1.21
N LEU A 101 -1.14 1.51 1.21
CA LEU A 101 -0.50 2.31 0.17
C LEU A 101 -0.62 1.62 -1.20
N PHE A 102 -0.35 0.32 -1.25
CA PHE A 102 -0.47 -0.47 -2.48
C PHE A 102 -1.90 -0.43 -3.04
N MET A 103 -2.92 -0.62 -2.19
CA MET A 103 -4.33 -0.49 -2.57
C MET A 103 -4.63 0.90 -3.17
N PHE A 104 -4.12 1.95 -2.54
CA PHE A 104 -4.29 3.33 -3.02
C PHE A 104 -3.65 3.51 -4.40
N LEU A 105 -2.43 3.01 -4.60
CA LEU A 105 -1.72 3.11 -5.89
C LEU A 105 -2.40 2.28 -6.98
N CYS A 106 -2.92 1.08 -6.67
CA CYS A 106 -3.74 0.29 -7.60
C CYS A 106 -4.97 1.08 -8.07
N ARG A 107 -5.60 1.84 -7.18
CA ARG A 107 -6.70 2.74 -7.56
C ARG A 107 -6.25 3.84 -8.52
N LEU A 108 -5.12 4.47 -8.24
CA LEU A 108 -4.61 5.58 -9.06
C LEU A 108 -4.10 5.10 -10.43
N LYS A 109 -3.28 4.04 -10.44
CA LYS A 109 -2.60 3.58 -11.65
C LYS A 109 -3.50 2.76 -12.57
N CYS A 110 -4.23 1.80 -12.01
CA CYS A 110 -5.07 0.88 -12.78
C CYS A 110 -6.54 1.30 -12.87
N GLY A 111 -6.96 2.32 -12.12
CA GLY A 111 -8.35 2.76 -12.09
C GLY A 111 -9.33 1.74 -11.47
N LEU A 112 -8.83 0.76 -10.69
CA LEU A 112 -9.66 -0.31 -10.13
C LEU A 112 -10.79 0.26 -9.28
N MET A 113 -12.01 -0.28 -9.46
CA MET A 113 -13.17 0.16 -8.70
C MET A 113 -13.07 -0.25 -7.22
N ALA A 114 -13.75 0.50 -6.35
CA ALA A 114 -13.72 0.22 -4.91
C ALA A 114 -14.28 -1.18 -4.57
N GLN A 115 -15.26 -1.67 -5.34
CA GLN A 115 -15.80 -3.02 -5.19
C GLN A 115 -14.76 -4.09 -5.55
N ASP A 116 -14.02 -3.92 -6.65
CA ASP A 116 -12.98 -4.84 -7.07
C ASP A 116 -11.84 -4.89 -6.04
N LEU A 117 -11.39 -3.72 -5.57
CA LEU A 117 -10.40 -3.63 -4.50
C LEU A 117 -10.88 -4.29 -3.20
N ALA A 118 -12.16 -4.15 -2.84
CA ALA A 118 -12.73 -4.77 -1.66
C ALA A 118 -12.65 -6.31 -1.73
N VAL A 119 -12.96 -6.88 -2.89
CA VAL A 119 -12.85 -8.33 -3.13
C VAL A 119 -11.39 -8.78 -3.05
N ARG A 120 -10.48 -8.11 -3.77
CA ARG A 120 -9.05 -8.47 -3.83
C ARG A 120 -8.37 -8.42 -2.46
N PHE A 121 -8.66 -7.38 -1.68
CA PHE A 121 -8.07 -7.17 -0.34
C PHE A 121 -8.90 -7.81 0.78
N ASN A 122 -9.96 -8.53 0.45
CA ASN A 122 -10.87 -9.17 1.41
C ASN A 122 -11.33 -8.22 2.52
N CYS A 123 -11.87 -7.07 2.13
CA CYS A 123 -12.36 -6.06 3.06
C CYS A 123 -13.65 -5.41 2.54
N HIS A 124 -14.36 -4.69 3.40
CA HIS A 124 -15.59 -4.01 3.01
C HIS A 124 -15.31 -2.78 2.13
N VAL A 125 -16.19 -2.50 1.17
CA VAL A 125 -16.05 -1.36 0.23
C VAL A 125 -15.89 -0.01 0.97
N SER A 126 -16.61 0.18 2.08
CA SER A 126 -16.46 1.40 2.89
C SER A 126 -15.08 1.54 3.51
N THR A 127 -14.39 0.41 3.79
CA THR A 127 -13.00 0.42 4.26
C THR A 127 -12.06 0.88 3.15
N VAL A 128 -12.25 0.36 1.93
CA VAL A 128 -11.49 0.79 0.75
C VAL A 128 -11.64 2.29 0.54
N SER A 129 -12.87 2.80 0.49
CA SER A 129 -13.14 4.23 0.26
C SER A 129 -12.47 5.11 1.32
N ARG A 130 -12.58 4.73 2.60
CA ARG A 130 -11.92 5.45 3.69
C ARG A 130 -10.40 5.45 3.56
N LYS A 131 -9.80 4.30 3.24
CA LYS A 131 -8.35 4.19 3.05
C LYS A 131 -7.87 5.04 1.89
N ILE A 132 -8.56 4.99 0.74
CA ILE A 132 -8.22 5.79 -0.43
C ILE A 132 -8.26 7.29 -0.11
N ILE A 133 -9.32 7.79 0.52
CA ILE A 133 -9.44 9.21 0.88
C ILE A 133 -8.36 9.61 1.89
N THR A 134 -8.10 8.75 2.88
CA THR A 134 -7.08 9.02 3.91
C THR A 134 -5.68 9.12 3.27
N TRP A 135 -5.32 8.19 2.39
CA TRP A 135 -4.03 8.21 1.68
C TRP A 135 -3.93 9.38 0.69
N ALA A 136 -5.02 9.72 -0.02
CA ALA A 136 -5.05 10.87 -0.91
C ALA A 136 -4.73 12.17 -0.18
N ASN A 137 -5.43 12.43 0.93
CA ASN A 137 -5.19 13.62 1.74
C ASN A 137 -3.78 13.63 2.35
N PHE A 138 -3.34 12.49 2.89
CA PHE A 138 -2.01 12.36 3.49
C PHE A 138 -0.90 12.67 2.48
N LEU A 139 -0.94 12.03 1.31
CA LEU A 139 0.07 12.25 0.27
C LEU A 139 -0.03 13.66 -0.33
N TYR A 140 -1.22 14.23 -0.44
CA TYR A 140 -1.38 15.63 -0.86
C TYR A 140 -0.61 16.59 0.06
N PHE A 141 -0.69 16.41 1.38
CA PHE A 141 0.05 17.25 2.31
C PHE A 141 1.55 16.99 2.29
N ILE A 142 1.97 15.73 2.25
CA ILE A 142 3.41 15.39 2.24
C ILE A 142 4.08 15.81 0.93
N LEU A 143 3.48 15.46 -0.21
CA LEU A 143 4.06 15.78 -1.52
C LEU A 143 3.87 17.26 -1.87
N GLY A 144 2.83 17.91 -1.36
CA GLY A 144 2.61 19.34 -1.54
C GLY A 144 3.67 20.23 -0.86
N SER A 145 4.37 19.70 0.15
CA SER A 145 5.51 20.37 0.79
C SER A 145 6.80 20.26 -0.04
N ILE A 146 6.84 19.34 -1.00
CA ILE A 146 8.00 19.12 -1.89
C ILE A 146 7.76 19.92 -3.17
N ASN A 147 8.72 20.76 -3.55
CA ASN A 147 8.65 21.48 -4.83
C ASN A 147 8.92 20.52 -6.01
N ILE A 148 7.87 19.77 -6.42
CA ILE A 148 7.93 18.83 -7.55
C ILE A 148 7.85 19.51 -8.92
N TRP A 149 7.49 20.77 -8.96
CA TRP A 149 7.43 21.52 -10.21
C TRP A 149 8.80 22.06 -10.57
N CYS A 150 9.30 21.65 -11.74
CA CYS A 150 10.52 22.25 -12.29
C CYS A 150 10.32 23.75 -12.47
N SER A 151 11.33 24.56 -12.11
CA SER A 151 11.30 25.99 -12.42
C SER A 151 11.28 26.22 -13.94
N LYS A 152 10.82 27.38 -14.39
CA LYS A 152 10.83 27.73 -15.82
C LYS A 152 12.23 27.62 -16.44
N GLU A 153 13.25 27.92 -15.65
CA GLU A 153 14.66 27.84 -16.02
C GLU A 153 15.08 26.39 -16.25
N GLN A 154 14.74 25.48 -15.32
CA GLN A 154 15.03 24.04 -15.43
C GLN A 154 14.30 23.40 -16.62
N ILE A 155 13.07 23.86 -16.93
CA ILE A 155 12.33 23.38 -18.11
C ILE A 155 13.03 23.84 -19.39
N LYS A 156 13.51 25.08 -19.45
CA LYS A 156 14.24 25.61 -20.62
C LYS A 156 15.57 24.89 -20.87
N GLU A 157 16.26 24.45 -19.81
CA GLU A 157 17.53 23.72 -19.94
C GLU A 157 17.35 22.27 -20.38
N LYS A 158 16.28 21.58 -19.89
CA LYS A 158 16.07 20.14 -20.10
C LYS A 158 15.11 19.79 -21.22
N CYS A 159 14.22 20.70 -21.64
CA CYS A 159 13.39 20.46 -22.80
C CYS A 159 14.15 20.80 -24.08
N PRO A 160 14.39 19.82 -24.99
CA PRO A 160 14.87 20.14 -26.32
C PRO A 160 13.87 21.12 -26.95
N ARG A 161 14.39 22.26 -27.44
CA ARG A 161 13.54 23.22 -28.19
C ARG A 161 12.83 22.44 -29.29
N PRO A 162 11.53 22.64 -29.50
CA PRO A 162 10.89 22.08 -30.69
C PRO A 162 11.66 22.61 -31.91
N SER A 163 12.32 21.70 -32.60
CA SER A 163 12.94 21.99 -33.87
C SER A 163 11.86 22.62 -34.77
N ASN A 164 12.15 23.79 -35.35
CA ASN A 164 11.32 24.52 -36.29
C ASN A 164 10.93 23.65 -37.49
N CYS A 165 9.95 22.79 -37.38
CA CYS A 165 9.44 21.96 -38.47
C CYS A 165 8.11 22.46 -39.06
N LEU A 166 7.67 23.68 -38.75
CA LEU A 166 6.36 24.17 -39.25
C LEU A 166 6.36 25.57 -39.87
N THR A 167 7.49 26.08 -40.36
CA THR A 167 7.50 27.39 -41.06
C THR A 167 7.68 27.28 -42.60
N HIS A 168 7.47 26.13 -43.23
CA HIS A 168 7.63 25.97 -44.66
C HIS A 168 6.33 25.56 -45.42
N ARG A 169 5.17 26.01 -44.97
CA ARG A 169 3.93 25.69 -45.73
C ARG A 169 2.84 26.78 -45.69
N LEU A 170 3.22 28.04 -45.84
CA LEU A 170 2.25 29.12 -46.13
C LEU A 170 2.88 30.21 -47.01
N GLU A 171 3.69 29.86 -48.00
CA GLU A 171 4.01 30.76 -49.11
C GLU A 171 4.08 29.88 -50.36
N SER A 172 2.90 29.64 -50.95
CA SER A 172 2.73 29.31 -52.40
C SER A 172 1.27 29.52 -52.76
#